data_b128fc288f84b227e3ce2cfc1b40fe34
#
_entry.id   b128fc288f84b227e3ce2cfc1b40fe34
#
_cell.length_a   1.000
_cell.length_b   1.000
_cell.length_c   1.000
_cell.angle_alpha   90.00
_cell.angle_beta   90.00
_cell.angle_gamma   90.00
#
_symmetry.space_group_name_H-M   'P 1'
#
loop_
_entity.id
_entity.type
_entity.pdbx_description
1 polymer ?
#
loop_
_entity_poly.entity_id
_entity_poly.type
_entity_poly.pdbx_seq_one_letter_code
_entity_poly.pdbx_strand_id
1 'polypeptide(L)'
;MPPYLSLPAALFLVERGIEHLVLELPSVDRMEDGGELAAHRAFFGLPPHGRALSGASRAHCTITELAHVPPTLHAGFGLLILQVPALGGDAVPSRPLWHAVIGP
;
A
#
# COMPACT_ATOMS: atom_id res chain seq x y z
N MET A 1 1.71 10.61 17.45
CA MET A 1 1.45 9.35 16.76
C MET A 1 1.20 9.64 15.29
N PRO A 2 1.89 8.98 14.37
CA PRO A 2 1.65 9.21 12.95
C PRO A 2 0.25 8.75 12.53
N PRO A 3 -0.32 9.37 11.51
CA PRO A 3 -1.61 8.90 10.97
C PRO A 3 -1.50 7.51 10.35
N TYR A 4 -2.62 6.84 10.26
CA TYR A 4 -2.71 5.49 9.72
C TYR A 4 -4.09 5.31 9.07
N LEU A 5 -4.27 4.20 8.35
CA LEU A 5 -5.56 3.85 7.77
C LEU A 5 -6.36 3.00 8.76
N SER A 6 -7.62 3.37 8.96
CA SER A 6 -8.53 2.52 9.72
C SER A 6 -8.87 1.26 8.93
N LEU A 7 -9.33 0.23 9.61
CA LEU A 7 -9.79 -0.99 8.94
C LEU A 7 -10.88 -0.71 7.90
N PRO A 8 -11.93 0.10 8.20
CA PRO A 8 -12.91 0.45 7.17
C PRO A 8 -12.30 1.16 5.96
N ALA A 9 -11.28 2.01 6.15
CA ALA A 9 -10.62 2.69 5.05
C ALA A 9 -9.87 1.69 4.15
N ALA A 10 -9.15 0.74 4.75
CA ALA A 10 -8.46 -0.31 4.00
C ALA A 10 -9.46 -1.16 3.20
N LEU A 11 -10.56 -1.56 3.81
CA LEU A 11 -11.60 -2.33 3.14
C LEU A 11 -12.25 -1.54 1.99
N PHE A 12 -12.41 -0.24 2.16
CA PHE A 12 -12.91 0.62 1.09
C PHE A 12 -11.99 0.60 -0.13
N LEU A 13 -10.68 0.67 0.09
CA LEU A 13 -9.71 0.60 -1.01
C LEU A 13 -9.77 -0.75 -1.73
N VAL A 14 -9.90 -1.84 -0.98
CA VAL A 14 -10.07 -3.18 -1.55
C VAL A 14 -11.33 -3.25 -2.40
N GLU A 15 -12.43 -2.74 -1.88
CA GLU A 15 -13.72 -2.73 -2.57
C GLU A 15 -13.66 -1.92 -3.86
N ARG A 16 -12.87 -0.85 -3.88
CA ARG A 16 -12.65 -0.03 -5.07
C ARG A 16 -11.68 -0.64 -6.06
N GLY A 17 -11.11 -1.80 -5.76
CA GLY A 17 -10.22 -2.50 -6.66
C GLY A 17 -8.80 -1.94 -6.73
N ILE A 18 -8.37 -1.22 -5.69
CA ILE A 18 -7.01 -0.69 -5.64
C ILE A 18 -6.04 -1.84 -5.43
N GLU A 19 -5.11 -2.03 -6.35
CA GLU A 19 -4.12 -3.10 -6.29
C GLU A 19 -2.76 -2.63 -5.80
N HIS A 20 -2.38 -1.40 -6.13
CA HIS A 20 -1.07 -0.85 -5.77
C HIS A 20 -1.28 0.49 -5.07
N LEU A 21 -1.01 0.51 -3.76
CA LEU A 21 -1.22 1.67 -2.91
C LEU A 21 0.13 2.31 -2.59
N VAL A 22 0.28 3.59 -2.91
CA VAL A 22 1.48 4.37 -2.57
C VAL A 22 1.06 5.51 -1.68
N LEU A 23 1.71 5.65 -0.53
CA LEU A 23 1.34 6.70 0.43
C LEU A 23 2.55 7.21 1.20
N GLU A 24 2.39 8.39 1.79
CA GLU A 24 3.46 9.04 2.55
C GLU A 24 3.52 8.57 4.00
N LEU A 25 2.51 7.86 4.47
CA LEU A 25 2.46 7.38 5.85
C LEU A 25 3.61 6.41 6.14
N PRO A 26 4.12 6.40 7.39
CA PRO A 26 5.13 5.40 7.79
C PRO A 26 4.61 3.98 7.73
N SER A 27 3.31 3.80 7.94
CA SER A 27 2.65 2.51 7.84
C SER A 27 1.17 2.72 7.59
N VAL A 28 0.52 1.76 6.93
CA VAL A 28 -0.95 1.77 6.82
C VAL A 28 -1.59 1.42 8.15
N ASP A 29 -0.87 0.74 9.05
CA ASP A 29 -1.35 0.39 10.36
C ASP A 29 -0.86 1.33 11.44
N ARG A 30 -1.53 1.31 12.60
CA ARG A 30 -1.10 2.05 13.78
C ARG A 30 0.30 1.62 14.19
N MET A 31 1.07 2.57 14.72
CA MET A 31 2.40 2.28 15.22
C MET A 31 2.36 1.24 16.35
N GLU A 32 1.36 1.34 17.24
CA GLU A 32 1.18 0.41 18.35
C GLU A 32 -0.16 -0.32 18.19
N ASP A 33 -0.15 -1.43 17.49
CA ASP A 33 -1.35 -2.21 17.20
C ASP A 33 -1.32 -3.61 17.82
N GLY A 34 -0.34 -3.89 18.67
CA GLY A 34 -0.17 -5.23 19.23
C GLY A 34 0.30 -6.28 18.22
N GLY A 35 0.85 -5.83 17.09
CA GLY A 35 1.29 -6.72 16.01
C GLY A 35 0.17 -7.28 15.16
N GLU A 36 -1.03 -6.70 15.25
CA GLU A 36 -2.19 -7.21 14.52
C GLU A 36 -2.15 -6.91 13.02
N LEU A 37 -1.56 -5.78 12.62
CA LEU A 37 -1.43 -5.37 11.21
C LEU A 37 -2.77 -5.45 10.47
N ALA A 38 -3.83 -4.92 11.09
CA ALA A 38 -5.19 -5.08 10.59
C ALA A 38 -5.38 -4.53 9.16
N ALA A 39 -4.84 -3.35 8.88
CA ALA A 39 -4.97 -2.74 7.55
C ALA A 39 -4.14 -3.49 6.50
N HIS A 40 -2.93 -3.91 6.82
CA HIS A 40 -2.12 -4.75 5.93
C HIS A 40 -2.86 -6.04 5.59
N ARG A 41 -3.38 -6.73 6.61
CA ARG A 41 -4.09 -8.00 6.41
C ARG A 41 -5.31 -7.82 5.54
N ALA A 42 -6.11 -6.79 5.80
CA ALA A 42 -7.29 -6.49 5.00
C ALA A 42 -6.92 -6.20 3.54
N PHE A 43 -5.89 -5.40 3.33
CA PHE A 43 -5.47 -5.02 1.98
C PHE A 43 -4.98 -6.22 1.17
N PHE A 44 -4.23 -7.14 1.79
CA PHE A 44 -3.72 -8.32 1.10
C PHE A 44 -4.69 -9.50 1.10
N GLY A 45 -5.86 -9.34 1.71
CA GLY A 45 -6.86 -10.41 1.78
C GLY A 45 -6.41 -11.59 2.62
N LEU A 46 -5.68 -11.32 3.71
CA LEU A 46 -5.24 -12.35 4.65
C LEU A 46 -6.34 -12.62 5.68
N PRO A 47 -6.46 -13.89 6.15
CA PRO A 47 -7.36 -14.19 7.26
C PRO A 47 -6.99 -13.38 8.50
N PRO A 48 -7.95 -13.15 9.43
CA PRO A 48 -7.68 -12.39 10.65
C PRO A 48 -6.55 -12.93 11.51
N HIS A 49 -6.29 -14.21 11.44
CA HIS A 49 -5.25 -14.89 12.19
C HIS A 49 -4.42 -15.76 11.26
N GLY A 50 -3.15 -15.92 11.59
CA GLY A 50 -2.24 -16.70 10.80
C GLY A 50 -1.15 -15.86 10.14
N ARG A 51 -0.04 -16.51 9.77
CA ARG A 51 1.12 -15.86 9.17
C ARG A 51 1.43 -16.38 7.77
N ALA A 52 0.67 -17.35 7.29
CA ALA A 52 0.91 -17.95 5.99
C ALA A 52 0.40 -17.06 4.88
N LEU A 53 1.25 -16.75 3.90
CA LEU A 53 0.86 -15.98 2.72
C LEU A 53 -0.04 -16.77 1.77
N SER A 54 -0.07 -18.10 1.93
CA SER A 54 -0.90 -18.97 1.08
C SER A 54 -2.39 -18.66 1.16
N GLY A 55 -2.83 -18.00 2.23
CA GLY A 55 -4.23 -17.59 2.37
C GLY A 55 -4.54 -16.21 1.81
N ALA A 56 -3.55 -15.50 1.25
CA ALA A 56 -3.75 -14.13 0.77
C ALA A 56 -4.44 -14.13 -0.59
N SER A 57 -5.68 -13.64 -0.63
CA SER A 57 -6.44 -13.55 -1.89
C SER A 57 -5.95 -12.42 -2.78
N ARG A 58 -5.16 -11.49 -2.25
CA ARG A 58 -4.63 -10.34 -2.98
C ARG A 58 -3.11 -10.28 -2.91
N ALA A 59 -2.45 -11.44 -3.00
CA ALA A 59 -0.98 -11.54 -2.90
C ALA A 59 -0.23 -10.78 -4.01
N HIS A 60 -0.90 -10.47 -5.11
CA HIS A 60 -0.34 -9.70 -6.23
C HIS A 60 -0.33 -8.19 -5.99
N CYS A 61 -0.99 -7.73 -4.92
CA CYS A 61 -1.09 -6.32 -4.59
C CYS A 61 0.15 -5.83 -3.84
N THR A 62 0.37 -4.52 -3.82
CA THR A 62 1.51 -3.92 -3.12
C THR A 62 1.10 -2.71 -2.32
N ILE A 63 1.84 -2.47 -1.23
CA ILE A 63 1.78 -1.23 -0.45
C ILE A 63 3.18 -0.64 -0.44
N THR A 64 3.30 0.62 -0.87
CA THR A 64 4.55 1.38 -0.79
C THR A 64 4.36 2.50 0.24
N GLU A 65 5.12 2.42 1.32
CA GLU A 65 5.03 3.34 2.45
C GLU A 65 6.19 4.32 2.44
N LEU A 66 6.07 5.42 3.17
CA LEU A 66 7.08 6.47 3.27
C LEU A 66 7.48 7.08 1.92
N ALA A 67 6.58 7.09 0.97
CA ALA A 67 6.82 7.74 -0.30
C ALA A 67 6.76 9.27 -0.14
N HIS A 68 7.60 9.98 -0.86
CA HIS A 68 7.51 11.43 -0.93
C HIS A 68 6.67 11.83 -2.14
N VAL A 69 5.53 12.47 -1.89
CA VAL A 69 4.67 12.99 -2.96
C VAL A 69 4.93 14.49 -3.08
N PRO A 70 5.55 14.95 -4.19
CA PRO A 70 5.86 16.38 -4.34
C PRO A 70 4.59 17.24 -4.32
N PRO A 71 4.64 18.45 -3.70
CA PRO A 71 3.47 19.33 -3.69
C PRO A 71 3.00 19.76 -5.08
N THR A 72 3.88 19.65 -6.08
CA THR A 72 3.57 19.98 -7.47
C THR A 72 2.76 18.89 -8.17
N LEU A 73 2.63 17.71 -7.57
CA LEU A 73 1.87 16.62 -8.15
C LEU A 73 0.38 16.83 -7.87
N HIS A 74 -0.40 16.94 -8.93
CA HIS A 74 -1.83 17.17 -8.80
C HIS A 74 -2.62 15.88 -8.95
N ALA A 75 -3.81 15.83 -8.37
CA ALA A 75 -4.72 14.72 -8.55
C ALA A 75 -5.08 14.55 -10.03
N GLY A 76 -5.13 13.31 -10.50
CA GLY A 76 -5.44 13.00 -11.89
C GLY A 76 -4.89 11.65 -12.28
N PHE A 77 -5.04 11.34 -13.56
CA PHE A 77 -4.55 10.09 -14.12
C PHE A 77 -3.09 10.21 -14.51
N GLY A 78 -2.38 9.10 -14.46
CA GLY A 78 -0.99 9.06 -14.87
C GLY A 78 -0.48 7.62 -14.95
N LEU A 79 0.79 7.51 -15.25
CA LEU A 79 1.51 6.25 -15.28
C LEU A 79 2.40 6.17 -14.05
N LEU A 80 2.14 5.18 -13.20
CA LEU A 80 2.97 4.90 -12.04
C LEU A 80 3.91 3.75 -12.37
N ILE A 81 5.20 3.98 -12.18
CA ILE A 81 6.21 2.94 -12.34
C ILE A 81 6.69 2.55 -10.96
N LEU A 82 6.48 1.29 -10.59
CA LEU A 82 6.93 0.71 -9.34
C LEU A 82 8.02 -0.32 -9.63
N GLN A 83 9.10 -0.28 -8.85
CA GLN A 83 10.17 -1.26 -8.94
C GLN A 83 10.05 -2.21 -7.75
N VAL A 84 10.20 -3.50 -8.01
CA VAL A 84 10.26 -4.52 -6.97
C VAL A 84 11.57 -5.27 -7.16
N PRO A 85 12.65 -4.85 -6.50
CA PRO A 85 13.95 -5.54 -6.64
C PRO A 85 13.86 -6.96 -6.11
N ALA A 86 14.67 -7.85 -6.69
CA ALA A 86 14.71 -9.26 -6.32
C ALA A 86 15.51 -9.46 -5.02
N LEU A 87 15.00 -8.90 -3.94
CA LEU A 87 15.59 -9.00 -2.60
C LEU A 87 14.62 -9.77 -1.70
N GLY A 88 15.15 -10.70 -0.90
CA GLY A 88 14.34 -11.40 0.09
C GLY A 88 14.08 -10.53 1.31
N GLY A 89 12.98 -10.79 2.02
CA GLY A 89 12.62 -10.10 3.24
C GLY A 89 11.18 -9.64 3.24
N ASP A 90 10.78 -8.96 4.33
CA ASP A 90 9.41 -8.50 4.52
C ASP A 90 9.07 -7.29 3.65
N ALA A 91 10.07 -6.53 3.24
CA ALA A 91 9.90 -5.35 2.42
C ALA A 91 11.17 -5.09 1.61
N VAL A 92 11.03 -4.37 0.52
CA VAL A 92 12.15 -3.99 -0.34
C VAL A 92 12.05 -2.50 -0.67
N PRO A 93 13.18 -1.82 -0.90
CA PRO A 93 13.12 -0.42 -1.31
C PRO A 93 12.54 -0.29 -2.71
N SER A 94 11.82 0.81 -2.93
CA SER A 94 11.27 1.16 -4.23
C SER A 94 11.41 2.66 -4.43
N ARG A 95 11.53 3.06 -5.69
CA ARG A 95 11.51 4.46 -6.08
C ARG A 95 10.37 4.67 -7.07
N PRO A 96 9.14 4.92 -6.60
CA PRO A 96 8.01 5.13 -7.50
C PRO A 96 8.26 6.35 -8.40
N LEU A 97 7.93 6.20 -9.68
CA LEU A 97 8.00 7.29 -10.65
C LEU A 97 6.60 7.54 -11.19
N TRP A 98 6.22 8.81 -11.24
CA TRP A 98 4.90 9.22 -11.71
C TRP A 98 5.03 10.09 -12.96
N HIS A 99 4.32 9.69 -14.00
CA HIS A 99 4.20 10.47 -15.22
C HIS A 99 2.73 10.84 -15.40
N ALA A 100 2.43 12.13 -15.31
CA ALA A 100 1.07 12.61 -15.49
C ALA A 100 0.62 12.38 -16.94
N VAL A 101 -0.63 11.95 -17.10
CA VAL A 101 -1.25 11.90 -18.42
C VAL A 101 -1.73 13.31 -18.77
N ILE A 102 -1.19 13.85 -19.84
CA ILE A 102 -1.59 15.15 -20.36
C ILE A 102 -2.63 14.89 -21.44
N GLY A 103 -3.88 15.28 -21.14
CA GLY A 103 -4.97 15.10 -22.08
C GLY A 103 -4.87 16.01 -23.29
N PRO A 104 -5.62 15.70 -24.35
CA PRO A 104 -5.70 16.57 -25.51
C PRO A 104 -6.36 17.91 -25.20
#